data_663077db833c37ddcbb9d2d2dc993d51
#
_entry.id   663077db833c37ddcbb9d2d2dc993d51
#
_cell.length_a   1.000
_cell.length_b   1.000
_cell.length_c   1.000
_cell.angle_alpha   90.00
_cell.angle_beta   90.00
_cell.angle_gamma   90.00
#
_symmetry.space_group_name_H-M   'P 1'
#
loop_
_entity.id
_entity.type
_entity.pdbx_description
1 polymer ?
#
loop_
_entity_poly.entity_id
_entity_poly.type
_entity_poly.pdbx_seq_one_letter_code
_entity_poly.pdbx_strand_id
1 'polypeptide(L)'
;GRFVASGIEFVGVQAMHDESGGEKRGKNTIFSFTVDGVKVCHLGDLGHVLNPDQAAAVGTVDVLLTPIGGYFTIGPDEAWQVADQLSAKVVIPMHFKTKKIDFPIGPVEDFIKEKPNVKQLDSTSIEFHRDNLPEKRSVIVLKHAL
;
A
#
# COMPACT_ATOMS: atom_id res chain seq x y z
N GLY A 1 -1.51 -5.44 -16.99
CA GLY A 1 -2.56 -6.23 -17.70
C GLY A 1 -3.77 -6.48 -16.81
N ARG A 2 -4.78 -7.14 -17.36
CA ARG A 2 -6.02 -7.51 -16.64
C ARG A 2 -6.20 -9.03 -16.66
N PHE A 3 -6.72 -9.58 -15.58
CA PHE A 3 -7.09 -10.99 -15.50
C PHE A 3 -8.23 -11.18 -14.50
N VAL A 4 -8.94 -12.31 -14.61
CA VAL A 4 -10.04 -12.65 -13.71
C VAL A 4 -9.68 -13.91 -12.92
N ALA A 5 -9.85 -13.84 -11.60
CA ALA A 5 -9.70 -14.96 -10.70
C ALA A 5 -10.88 -14.98 -9.71
N SER A 6 -11.53 -16.14 -9.56
CA SER A 6 -12.69 -16.31 -8.66
C SER A 6 -13.81 -15.26 -8.88
N GLY A 7 -14.04 -14.86 -10.14
CA GLY A 7 -15.06 -13.88 -10.49
C GLY A 7 -14.66 -12.40 -10.23
N ILE A 8 -13.46 -12.15 -9.73
CA ILE A 8 -12.95 -10.80 -9.47
C ILE A 8 -11.96 -10.41 -10.58
N GLU A 9 -12.15 -9.23 -11.19
CA GLU A 9 -11.18 -8.67 -12.13
C GLU A 9 -10.03 -7.98 -11.37
N PHE A 10 -8.82 -8.39 -11.70
CA PHE A 10 -7.59 -7.78 -11.21
C PHE A 10 -6.92 -6.97 -12.31
N VAL A 11 -6.42 -5.80 -11.94
CA VAL A 11 -5.56 -4.97 -12.79
C VAL A 11 -4.15 -5.03 -12.24
N GLY A 12 -3.21 -5.54 -13.05
CA GLY A 12 -1.79 -5.55 -12.75
C GLY A 12 -1.07 -4.42 -13.47
N VAL A 13 -0.40 -3.55 -12.74
CA VAL A 13 0.43 -2.46 -13.26
C VAL A 13 1.89 -2.77 -12.97
N GLN A 14 2.72 -2.79 -14.03
CA GLN A 14 4.15 -3.05 -13.88
C GLN A 14 4.83 -1.90 -13.14
N ALA A 15 5.63 -2.25 -12.15
CA ALA A 15 6.49 -1.35 -11.40
C ALA A 15 7.85 -2.03 -11.15
N MET A 16 8.73 -1.38 -10.38
CA MET A 16 10.04 -1.91 -10.04
C MET A 16 10.19 -1.99 -8.52
N HIS A 17 11.01 -2.93 -8.09
CA HIS A 17 11.35 -3.14 -6.67
C HIS A 17 12.54 -2.25 -6.23
N ASP A 18 12.94 -1.32 -7.08
CA ASP A 18 13.96 -0.32 -6.78
C ASP A 18 13.78 0.94 -7.65
N GLU A 19 14.48 2.00 -7.27
CA GLU A 19 14.50 3.28 -7.98
C GLU A 19 15.41 3.31 -9.23
N SER A 20 16.16 2.21 -9.45
CA SER A 20 17.13 2.07 -10.55
C SER A 20 16.55 1.29 -11.74
N GLY A 21 15.24 1.30 -11.93
CA GLY A 21 14.60 0.61 -13.05
C GLY A 21 14.58 -0.90 -12.96
N GLY A 22 14.70 -1.46 -11.75
CA GLY A 22 14.73 -2.89 -11.50
C GLY A 22 16.11 -3.54 -11.58
N GLU A 23 17.18 -2.75 -11.75
CA GLU A 23 18.55 -3.28 -11.88
C GLU A 23 19.05 -3.98 -10.61
N LYS A 24 18.58 -3.54 -9.44
CA LYS A 24 19.04 -4.08 -8.15
C LYS A 24 18.16 -5.20 -7.62
N ARG A 25 16.83 -5.08 -7.75
CA ARG A 25 15.85 -5.97 -7.11
C ARG A 25 14.79 -6.51 -8.06
N GLY A 26 14.84 -6.08 -9.34
CA GLY A 26 13.95 -6.60 -10.38
C GLY A 26 12.58 -5.91 -10.44
N LYS A 27 11.63 -6.66 -11.01
CA LYS A 27 10.27 -6.18 -11.28
C LYS A 27 9.38 -6.35 -10.06
N ASN A 28 8.43 -5.43 -9.91
CA ASN A 28 7.30 -5.51 -9.01
C ASN A 28 6.00 -5.38 -9.82
N THR A 29 4.91 -5.88 -9.30
CA THR A 29 3.57 -5.68 -9.88
C THR A 29 2.64 -5.13 -8.81
N ILE A 30 2.04 -3.98 -9.13
CA ILE A 30 0.96 -3.40 -8.35
C ILE A 30 -0.34 -4.09 -8.77
N PHE A 31 -1.12 -4.57 -7.81
CA PHE A 31 -2.43 -5.16 -8.08
C PHE A 31 -3.55 -4.29 -7.53
N SER A 32 -4.58 -4.05 -8.34
CA SER A 32 -5.82 -3.46 -7.86
C SER A 32 -7.02 -4.28 -8.31
N PHE A 33 -8.06 -4.30 -7.49
CA PHE A 33 -9.30 -5.01 -7.74
C PHE A 33 -10.44 -4.34 -6.97
N THR A 34 -11.69 -4.63 -7.38
CA THR A 34 -12.88 -4.10 -6.71
C THR A 34 -13.77 -5.26 -6.26
N VAL A 35 -14.14 -5.23 -4.98
CA VAL A 35 -15.11 -6.17 -4.38
C VAL A 35 -16.18 -5.35 -3.65
N ASP A 36 -17.45 -5.62 -3.93
CA ASP A 36 -18.61 -4.96 -3.34
C ASP A 36 -18.53 -3.42 -3.37
N GLY A 37 -17.95 -2.90 -4.47
CA GLY A 37 -17.79 -1.47 -4.69
C GLY A 37 -16.64 -0.80 -3.92
N VAL A 38 -15.82 -1.58 -3.20
CA VAL A 38 -14.59 -1.12 -2.54
C VAL A 38 -13.38 -1.47 -3.41
N LYS A 39 -12.64 -0.48 -3.86
CA LYS A 39 -11.42 -0.67 -4.64
C LYS A 39 -10.20 -0.78 -3.73
N VAL A 40 -9.56 -1.93 -3.79
CA VAL A 40 -8.34 -2.25 -3.05
C VAL A 40 -7.14 -2.22 -3.98
N CYS A 41 -6.03 -1.68 -3.51
CA CYS A 41 -4.74 -1.70 -4.21
C CYS A 41 -3.64 -2.19 -3.27
N HIS A 42 -2.86 -3.14 -3.75
CA HIS A 42 -1.68 -3.68 -3.08
C HIS A 42 -0.43 -3.33 -3.88
N LEU A 43 0.47 -2.54 -3.30
CA LEU A 43 1.65 -2.04 -4.00
C LEU A 43 2.78 -3.08 -4.14
N GLY A 44 2.66 -4.24 -3.48
CA GLY A 44 3.77 -5.21 -3.43
C GLY A 44 4.99 -4.62 -2.75
N ASP A 45 6.17 -4.96 -3.26
CA ASP A 45 7.45 -4.42 -2.80
C ASP A 45 7.88 -3.22 -3.67
N LEU A 46 6.99 -2.24 -3.80
CA LEU A 46 7.24 -1.05 -4.62
C LEU A 46 8.50 -0.31 -4.14
N GLY A 47 9.42 -0.03 -5.07
CA GLY A 47 10.70 0.59 -4.78
C GLY A 47 10.85 2.04 -5.26
N HIS A 48 9.78 2.68 -5.75
CA HIS A 48 9.81 4.06 -6.27
C HIS A 48 8.43 4.71 -6.20
N VAL A 49 8.38 6.04 -6.23
CA VAL A 49 7.12 6.79 -6.41
C VAL A 49 6.55 6.51 -7.80
N LEU A 50 5.24 6.44 -7.93
CA LEU A 50 4.59 6.13 -9.21
C LEU A 50 4.85 7.24 -10.23
N ASN A 51 5.12 6.84 -11.47
CA ASN A 51 5.07 7.78 -12.57
C ASN A 51 3.59 8.08 -12.96
N PRO A 52 3.34 9.14 -13.76
CA PRO A 52 1.97 9.53 -14.12
C PRO A 52 1.16 8.41 -14.79
N ASP A 53 1.78 7.61 -15.66
CA ASP A 53 1.11 6.52 -16.37
C ASP A 53 0.73 5.38 -15.43
N GLN A 54 1.58 5.05 -14.46
CA GLN A 54 1.30 4.05 -13.44
C GLN A 54 0.17 4.53 -12.52
N ALA A 55 0.23 5.77 -12.04
CA ALA A 55 -0.81 6.35 -11.21
C ALA A 55 -2.15 6.40 -11.95
N ALA A 56 -2.17 6.80 -13.21
CA ALA A 56 -3.37 6.81 -14.04
C ALA A 56 -3.91 5.39 -14.29
N ALA A 57 -3.04 4.40 -14.51
CA ALA A 57 -3.43 3.01 -14.72
C ALA A 57 -4.05 2.37 -13.48
N VAL A 58 -3.57 2.71 -12.27
CA VAL A 58 -4.17 2.30 -11.00
C VAL A 58 -5.45 3.10 -10.74
N GLY A 59 -5.41 4.43 -10.94
CA GLY A 59 -6.50 5.35 -10.62
C GLY A 59 -6.72 5.51 -9.11
N THR A 60 -7.85 6.14 -8.73
CA THR A 60 -8.21 6.33 -7.32
C THR A 60 -8.51 5.00 -6.64
N VAL A 61 -8.16 4.89 -5.36
CA VAL A 61 -8.38 3.67 -4.56
C VAL A 61 -9.07 3.98 -3.23
N ASP A 62 -9.84 3.04 -2.72
CA ASP A 62 -10.46 3.17 -1.40
C ASP A 62 -9.52 2.67 -0.30
N VAL A 63 -8.90 1.51 -0.50
CA VAL A 63 -7.98 0.90 0.46
C VAL A 63 -6.63 0.63 -0.21
N LEU A 64 -5.57 1.21 0.31
CA LEU A 64 -4.20 1.07 -0.17
C LEU A 64 -3.36 0.29 0.84
N LEU A 65 -2.77 -0.83 0.42
CA LEU A 65 -1.73 -1.54 1.15
C LEU A 65 -0.38 -1.11 0.59
N THR A 66 0.45 -0.45 1.42
CA THR A 66 1.72 0.15 1.00
C THR A 66 2.88 -0.30 1.87
N PRO A 67 4.02 -0.68 1.28
CA PRO A 67 5.26 -0.86 2.03
C PRO A 67 5.74 0.51 2.53
N ILE A 68 6.34 0.53 3.73
CA ILE A 68 6.78 1.77 4.36
C ILE A 68 8.16 1.67 5.01
N GLY A 69 8.77 0.49 4.98
CA GLY A 69 10.00 0.23 5.75
C GLY A 69 11.26 0.87 5.17
N GLY A 70 11.25 1.33 3.94
CA GLY A 70 12.45 1.81 3.24
C GLY A 70 13.46 0.68 2.99
N TYR A 71 14.70 1.02 2.66
CA TYR A 71 15.83 0.14 2.36
C TYR A 71 15.61 -0.83 1.18
N PHE A 72 14.61 -1.70 1.25
CA PHE A 72 14.24 -2.60 0.16
C PHE A 72 13.09 -2.04 -0.71
N THR A 73 12.24 -1.24 -0.13
CA THR A 73 11.03 -0.66 -0.72
C THR A 73 11.00 0.85 -0.53
N ILE A 74 9.93 1.49 -0.94
CA ILE A 74 9.70 2.89 -0.59
C ILE A 74 9.65 3.08 0.93
N GLY A 75 10.10 4.25 1.37
CA GLY A 75 10.03 4.68 2.77
C GLY A 75 8.74 5.43 3.09
N PRO A 76 8.64 5.98 4.32
CA PRO A 76 7.46 6.68 4.79
C PRO A 76 7.00 7.84 3.89
N ASP A 77 7.91 8.69 3.47
CA ASP A 77 7.59 9.89 2.68
C ASP A 77 7.10 9.55 1.28
N GLU A 78 7.76 8.60 0.60
CA GLU A 78 7.33 8.12 -0.71
C GLU A 78 5.99 7.39 -0.62
N ALA A 79 5.74 6.63 0.45
CA ALA A 79 4.47 5.95 0.65
C ALA A 79 3.32 6.95 0.81
N TRP A 80 3.55 8.08 1.47
CA TRP A 80 2.58 9.17 1.55
C TRP A 80 2.35 9.83 0.18
N GLN A 81 3.40 10.06 -0.61
CA GLN A 81 3.27 10.59 -1.98
C GLN A 81 2.43 9.66 -2.86
N VAL A 82 2.66 8.35 -2.79
CA VAL A 82 1.87 7.37 -3.54
C VAL A 82 0.41 7.35 -3.05
N ALA A 83 0.17 7.44 -1.74
CA ALA A 83 -1.19 7.53 -1.21
C ALA A 83 -1.92 8.79 -1.71
N ASP A 84 -1.20 9.92 -1.87
CA ASP A 84 -1.75 11.15 -2.46
C ASP A 84 -2.03 10.98 -3.95
N GLN A 85 -1.10 10.43 -4.72
CA GLN A 85 -1.28 10.16 -6.15
C GLN A 85 -2.53 9.31 -6.44
N LEU A 86 -2.81 8.32 -5.58
CA LEU A 86 -3.94 7.41 -5.71
C LEU A 86 -5.20 7.88 -4.96
N SER A 87 -5.16 9.05 -4.31
CA SER A 87 -6.27 9.59 -3.51
C SER A 87 -6.84 8.57 -2.52
N ALA A 88 -5.98 7.77 -1.91
CA ALA A 88 -6.38 6.67 -1.03
C ALA A 88 -7.17 7.19 0.18
N LYS A 89 -8.31 6.56 0.49
CA LYS A 89 -9.13 6.88 1.67
C LYS A 89 -8.64 6.19 2.93
N VAL A 90 -8.24 4.94 2.80
CA VAL A 90 -7.64 4.14 3.87
C VAL A 90 -6.25 3.72 3.44
N VAL A 91 -5.26 3.90 4.30
CA VAL A 91 -3.89 3.44 4.08
C VAL A 91 -3.53 2.42 5.14
N ILE A 92 -3.16 1.23 4.71
CA ILE A 92 -2.70 0.13 5.57
C ILE A 92 -1.20 -0.06 5.31
N PRO A 93 -0.33 0.35 6.26
CA PRO A 93 1.10 0.14 6.12
C PRO A 93 1.47 -1.33 6.27
N MET A 94 2.42 -1.77 5.48
CA MET A 94 3.02 -3.09 5.53
C MET A 94 4.53 -3.01 5.35
N HIS A 95 5.24 -4.13 5.43
CA HIS A 95 6.68 -4.23 5.21
C HIS A 95 7.49 -3.24 6.06
N PHE A 96 7.25 -3.24 7.37
CA PHE A 96 7.97 -2.42 8.35
C PHE A 96 8.59 -3.28 9.45
N LYS A 97 9.55 -2.71 10.19
CA LYS A 97 10.24 -3.38 11.29
C LYS A 97 9.27 -3.83 12.38
N THR A 98 9.36 -5.09 12.76
CA THR A 98 8.70 -5.67 13.92
C THR A 98 9.75 -6.29 14.86
N LYS A 99 9.34 -6.68 16.05
CA LYS A 99 10.24 -7.36 17.01
C LYS A 99 10.69 -8.76 16.52
N LYS A 100 10.04 -9.29 15.50
CA LYS A 100 10.27 -10.66 15.00
C LYS A 100 11.18 -10.74 13.78
N ILE A 101 11.53 -9.63 13.17
CA ILE A 101 12.38 -9.57 11.99
C ILE A 101 13.61 -8.69 12.26
N ASP A 102 14.75 -9.13 11.76
CA ASP A 102 16.02 -8.41 11.90
C ASP A 102 16.50 -7.81 10.55
N PHE A 103 15.56 -7.22 9.81
CA PHE A 103 15.88 -6.47 8.60
C PHE A 103 16.20 -5.00 8.93
N PRO A 104 17.07 -4.36 8.13
CA PRO A 104 17.43 -2.94 8.29
C PRO A 104 16.35 -2.00 7.73
N ILE A 105 15.11 -2.23 8.09
CA ILE A 105 13.94 -1.44 7.66
C ILE A 105 13.36 -0.64 8.81
N GLY A 106 12.70 0.47 8.49
CA GLY A 106 12.11 1.38 9.47
C GLY A 106 10.87 0.84 10.16
N PRO A 107 10.58 1.32 11.37
CA PRO A 107 9.37 0.97 12.13
C PRO A 107 8.14 1.72 11.61
N VAL A 108 6.95 1.28 12.02
CA VAL A 108 5.68 1.92 11.63
C VAL A 108 5.54 3.33 12.21
N GLU A 109 6.17 3.60 13.33
CA GLU A 109 6.16 4.90 14.01
C GLU A 109 6.64 6.04 13.10
N ASP A 110 7.65 5.79 12.26
CA ASP A 110 8.16 6.78 11.31
C ASP A 110 7.11 7.18 10.26
N PHE A 111 6.26 6.25 9.88
CA PHE A 111 5.18 6.50 8.90
C PHE A 111 3.98 7.24 9.50
N ILE A 112 3.63 6.94 10.76
CA ILE A 112 2.43 7.50 11.41
C ILE A 112 2.71 8.78 12.21
N LYS A 113 3.98 9.14 12.41
CA LYS A 113 4.37 10.31 13.17
C LYS A 113 3.68 11.58 12.66
N GLU A 114 3.04 12.32 13.57
CA GLU A 114 2.36 13.58 13.29
C GLU A 114 1.23 13.49 12.23
N LYS A 115 0.77 12.27 11.91
CA LYS A 115 -0.31 12.09 10.95
C LYS A 115 -1.67 12.05 11.64
N PRO A 116 -2.69 12.71 11.08
CA PRO A 116 -4.05 12.67 11.62
C PRO A 116 -4.73 11.32 11.32
N ASN A 117 -5.76 11.01 12.08
CA ASN A 117 -6.65 9.86 11.85
C ASN A 117 -5.94 8.50 11.79
N VAL A 118 -4.97 8.28 12.67
CA VAL A 118 -4.28 7.00 12.82
C VAL A 118 -5.03 6.12 13.82
N LYS A 119 -5.31 4.88 13.43
CA LYS A 119 -5.88 3.84 14.29
C LYS A 119 -4.93 2.64 14.31
N GLN A 120 -4.46 2.25 15.48
CA GLN A 120 -3.71 1.02 15.68
C GLN A 120 -4.64 -0.02 16.27
N LEU A 121 -4.81 -1.15 15.58
CA LEU A 121 -5.73 -2.21 15.98
C LEU A 121 -4.97 -3.39 16.59
N ASP A 122 -5.51 -3.96 17.64
CA ASP A 122 -5.05 -5.27 18.18
C ASP A 122 -5.75 -6.43 17.46
N SER A 123 -5.84 -6.30 16.13
CA SER A 123 -6.44 -7.29 15.23
C SER A 123 -5.59 -7.43 13.98
N THR A 124 -5.52 -8.64 13.44
CA THR A 124 -4.86 -8.96 12.17
C THR A 124 -5.75 -8.74 10.96
N SER A 125 -7.00 -8.37 11.16
CA SER A 125 -8.01 -8.19 10.11
C SER A 125 -8.89 -6.98 10.39
N ILE A 126 -9.45 -6.44 9.30
CA ILE A 126 -10.46 -5.40 9.31
C ILE A 126 -11.39 -5.62 8.12
N GLU A 127 -12.68 -5.30 8.29
CA GLU A 127 -13.68 -5.35 7.23
C GLU A 127 -14.02 -3.95 6.75
N PHE A 128 -14.14 -3.80 5.43
CA PHE A 128 -14.59 -2.59 4.77
C PHE A 128 -15.85 -2.85 3.98
N HIS A 129 -16.79 -1.92 4.09
CA HIS A 129 -17.96 -1.80 3.25
C HIS A 129 -17.97 -0.42 2.63
N ARG A 130 -18.58 -0.28 1.47
CA ARG A 130 -18.66 1.02 0.78
C ARG A 130 -19.21 2.13 1.68
N ASP A 131 -20.18 1.80 2.52
CA ASP A 131 -20.87 2.76 3.39
C ASP A 131 -20.09 3.11 4.67
N ASN A 132 -19.02 2.35 5.01
CA ASN A 132 -18.19 2.62 6.20
C ASN A 132 -16.80 3.19 5.86
N LEU A 133 -16.55 3.51 4.59
CA LEU A 133 -15.31 4.17 4.19
C LEU A 133 -15.23 5.58 4.78
N PRO A 134 -14.07 6.00 5.29
CA PRO A 134 -13.94 7.32 5.89
C PRO A 134 -14.03 8.43 4.84
N GLU A 135 -14.63 9.56 5.21
CA GLU A 135 -14.62 10.77 4.39
C GLU A 135 -13.24 11.41 4.29
N LYS A 136 -12.48 11.37 5.41
CA LYS A 136 -11.10 11.85 5.47
C LYS A 136 -10.15 10.66 5.54
N ARG A 137 -9.01 10.77 4.85
CA ARG A 137 -8.00 9.71 4.87
C ARG A 137 -7.71 9.24 6.29
N SER A 138 -7.70 7.93 6.47
CA SER A 138 -7.38 7.25 7.73
C SER A 138 -6.24 6.27 7.50
N VAL A 139 -5.31 6.21 8.44
CA VAL A 139 -4.28 5.17 8.51
C VAL A 139 -4.73 4.11 9.49
N ILE A 140 -4.70 2.85 9.07
CA ILE A 140 -5.07 1.72 9.90
C ILE A 140 -3.87 0.78 10.00
N VAL A 141 -3.27 0.71 11.17
CA VAL A 141 -2.18 -0.21 11.46
C VAL A 141 -2.78 -1.49 12.05
N LEU A 142 -2.65 -2.58 11.32
CA LEU A 142 -3.06 -3.90 11.78
C LEU A 142 -1.95 -4.53 12.63
N LYS A 143 -2.33 -5.40 13.56
CA LYS A 143 -1.39 -6.27 14.24
C LYS A 143 -0.79 -7.25 13.22
N HIS A 144 0.51 -7.47 13.24
CA HIS A 144 1.11 -8.49 12.39
C HIS A 144 0.65 -9.90 12.81
N ALA A 145 0.43 -10.77 11.82
CA ALA A 145 -0.16 -12.09 12.05
C ALA A 145 0.84 -13.11 12.64
N LEU A 146 2.14 -12.88 12.49
CA LEU A 146 3.21 -13.81 12.90
C LEU A 146 4.12 -13.22 13.97
#